data_cb410c8c8270fb318cc1774ed572d041
#
_entry.id   cb410c8c8270fb318cc1774ed572d041
#
_cell.length_a   1.000
_cell.length_b   1.000
_cell.length_c   1.000
_cell.angle_alpha   90.00
_cell.angle_beta   90.00
_cell.angle_gamma   90.00
#
_symmetry.space_group_name_H-M   'P 1'
#
loop_
_entity.id
_entity.type
_entity.pdbx_description
1 polymer ?
#
loop_
_entity_poly.entity_id
_entity_poly.type
_entity_poly.pdbx_seq_one_letter_code
_entity_poly.pdbx_strand_id
1 'polypeptide(L)'
;MTYPLDRLPQAGGLTPPQLFADGADLPTISKLAEDPMIDGFTTNPTLLAKAGVSDYEAFARSALEVVGDRPISFEVFADEPAEIVRQARLLAGWGDAVFVKVPVTTTDGTSTHDVVAELAADGVQLNVTALMTPRQVAVVSAALAGGPPSYISVFAGRVADAGRDPLPIMAASVAIMAAEADQRLIWASPREAYNYVQAAQVGCQVITMTADLLAKLPTIGKDLD
;
A
#
# COMPACT_ATOMS: atom_id res chain seq x y z
N MET A 1 4.63 -23.59 -3.82
CA MET A 1 3.58 -22.58 -4.11
C MET A 1 3.91 -21.97 -5.46
N THR A 2 2.98 -21.89 -6.39
CA THR A 2 3.24 -21.38 -7.75
C THR A 2 2.66 -19.97 -7.83
N TYR A 3 3.53 -18.96 -7.99
CA TYR A 3 3.07 -17.59 -8.19
C TYR A 3 2.34 -17.44 -9.53
N PRO A 4 1.36 -16.52 -9.65
CA PRO A 4 0.65 -16.28 -10.91
C PRO A 4 1.58 -16.02 -12.10
N LEU A 5 2.71 -15.33 -11.88
CA LEU A 5 3.71 -15.02 -12.93
C LEU A 5 4.41 -16.27 -13.49
N ASP A 6 4.59 -17.32 -12.70
CA ASP A 6 5.25 -18.55 -13.14
C ASP A 6 4.52 -19.23 -14.31
N ARG A 7 3.26 -18.87 -14.52
CA ARG A 7 2.40 -19.39 -15.59
C ARG A 7 2.51 -18.61 -16.91
N LEU A 8 3.23 -17.49 -16.91
CA LEU A 8 3.39 -16.65 -18.09
C LEU A 8 4.75 -16.90 -18.75
N PRO A 9 4.82 -17.39 -20.02
CA PRO A 9 6.08 -17.63 -20.70
C PRO A 9 6.98 -16.39 -20.81
N GLN A 10 6.38 -15.20 -20.92
CA GLN A 10 7.08 -13.92 -21.01
C GLN A 10 7.52 -13.34 -19.66
N ALA A 11 7.15 -13.97 -18.56
CA ALA A 11 7.48 -13.48 -17.22
C ALA A 11 8.81 -14.04 -16.69
N GLY A 12 9.54 -14.79 -17.50
CA GLY A 12 10.85 -15.34 -17.12
C GLY A 12 11.81 -14.22 -16.68
N GLY A 13 12.25 -14.26 -15.42
CA GLY A 13 13.13 -13.26 -14.82
C GLY A 13 12.45 -12.08 -14.14
N LEU A 14 11.12 -11.97 -14.13
CA LEU A 14 10.40 -10.99 -13.33
C LEU A 14 10.36 -11.44 -11.86
N THR A 15 10.59 -10.49 -10.95
CA THR A 15 10.39 -10.73 -9.51
C THR A 15 8.94 -10.43 -9.17
N PRO A 16 8.20 -11.41 -8.61
CA PRO A 16 6.83 -11.17 -8.15
C PRO A 16 6.79 -10.07 -7.08
N PRO A 17 5.87 -9.09 -7.17
CA PRO A 17 5.67 -8.17 -6.06
C PRO A 17 5.04 -8.90 -4.88
N GLN A 18 5.33 -8.46 -3.66
CA GLN A 18 4.60 -8.87 -2.47
C GLN A 18 3.12 -8.53 -2.64
N LEU A 19 2.27 -9.42 -2.17
CA LEU A 19 0.83 -9.32 -2.36
C LEU A 19 0.16 -8.88 -1.07
N PHE A 20 -0.36 -7.65 -1.06
CA PHE A 20 -1.13 -7.13 0.06
C PHE A 20 -2.63 -7.20 -0.25
N ALA A 21 -3.42 -7.49 0.77
CA ALA A 21 -4.88 -7.46 0.69
C ALA A 21 -5.41 -6.10 1.14
N ASP A 22 -6.24 -5.45 0.31
CA ASP A 22 -6.90 -4.17 0.63
C ASP A 22 -8.35 -4.42 1.07
N GLY A 23 -8.66 -4.10 2.33
CA GLY A 23 -9.99 -4.34 2.88
C GLY A 23 -10.14 -3.87 4.33
N ALA A 24 -11.39 -3.80 4.80
CA ALA A 24 -11.72 -3.45 6.17
C ALA A 24 -12.86 -4.32 6.73
N ASP A 25 -13.20 -5.41 6.06
CA ASP A 25 -14.16 -6.41 6.52
C ASP A 25 -13.40 -7.53 7.25
N LEU A 26 -13.56 -7.64 8.57
CA LEU A 26 -12.84 -8.62 9.39
C LEU A 26 -13.00 -10.07 8.93
N PRO A 27 -14.19 -10.58 8.57
CA PRO A 27 -14.33 -11.92 8.01
C PRO A 27 -13.48 -12.14 6.75
N THR A 28 -13.43 -11.16 5.85
CA THR A 28 -12.61 -11.22 4.64
C THR A 28 -11.12 -11.15 4.98
N ILE A 29 -10.70 -10.27 5.89
CA ILE A 29 -9.30 -10.20 6.36
C ILE A 29 -8.89 -11.53 6.98
N SER A 30 -9.72 -12.14 7.85
CA SER A 30 -9.46 -13.42 8.48
C SER A 30 -9.25 -14.53 7.46
N LYS A 31 -10.12 -14.61 6.45
CA LYS A 31 -9.99 -15.60 5.37
C LYS A 31 -8.72 -15.39 4.54
N LEU A 32 -8.38 -14.15 4.20
CA LEU A 32 -7.18 -13.83 3.44
C LEU A 32 -5.91 -14.02 4.28
N ALA A 33 -6.01 -13.90 5.59
CA ALA A 33 -4.91 -14.17 6.50
C ALA A 33 -4.51 -15.66 6.56
N GLU A 34 -5.40 -16.58 6.17
CA GLU A 34 -5.08 -18.00 6.01
C GLU A 34 -4.29 -18.29 4.71
N ASP A 35 -4.32 -17.37 3.74
CA ASP A 35 -3.59 -17.53 2.49
C ASP A 35 -2.11 -17.14 2.66
N PRO A 36 -1.17 -18.10 2.54
CA PRO A 36 0.25 -17.83 2.68
C PRO A 36 0.85 -16.99 1.53
N MET A 37 0.08 -16.67 0.49
CA MET A 37 0.48 -15.73 -0.56
C MET A 37 0.24 -14.27 -0.18
N ILE A 38 -0.50 -14.00 0.89
CA ILE A 38 -0.75 -12.64 1.35
C ILE A 38 0.36 -12.23 2.31
N ASP A 39 1.16 -11.26 1.89
CA ASP A 39 2.32 -10.76 2.63
C ASP A 39 1.97 -9.62 3.59
N GLY A 40 0.82 -8.97 3.41
CA GLY A 40 0.42 -7.84 4.26
C GLY A 40 -0.99 -7.33 3.93
N PHE A 41 -1.38 -6.26 4.62
CA PHE A 41 -2.73 -5.72 4.53
C PHE A 41 -2.74 -4.19 4.46
N THR A 42 -3.70 -3.63 3.75
CA THR A 42 -3.99 -2.20 3.77
C THR A 42 -5.46 -1.97 4.05
N THR A 43 -5.74 -0.92 4.81
CA THR A 43 -7.08 -0.40 5.02
C THR A 43 -7.18 1.02 4.51
N ASN A 44 -8.39 1.55 4.43
CA ASN A 44 -8.60 2.97 4.14
C ASN A 44 -9.97 3.42 4.66
N PRO A 45 -10.18 4.73 4.89
CA PRO A 45 -11.43 5.26 5.44
C PRO A 45 -12.69 4.85 4.67
N THR A 46 -12.60 4.79 3.34
CA THR A 46 -13.75 4.40 2.49
C THR A 46 -14.17 2.95 2.72
N LEU A 47 -13.19 2.05 2.86
CA LEU A 47 -13.48 0.63 3.12
C LEU A 47 -14.00 0.43 4.54
N LEU A 48 -13.44 1.15 5.54
CA LEU A 48 -13.95 1.14 6.91
C LEU A 48 -15.41 1.59 7.00
N ALA A 49 -15.74 2.69 6.32
CA ALA A 49 -17.11 3.20 6.28
C ALA A 49 -18.07 2.19 5.59
N LYS A 50 -17.66 1.57 4.48
CA LYS A 50 -18.44 0.53 3.79
C LYS A 50 -18.64 -0.72 4.64
N ALA A 51 -17.68 -1.09 5.45
CA ALA A 51 -17.76 -2.22 6.37
C ALA A 51 -18.57 -1.90 7.64
N GLY A 52 -19.02 -0.64 7.82
CA GLY A 52 -19.78 -0.21 8.98
C GLY A 52 -18.96 -0.13 10.28
N VAL A 53 -17.65 0.05 10.17
CA VAL A 53 -16.75 0.18 11.33
C VAL A 53 -17.05 1.49 12.04
N SER A 54 -17.59 1.41 13.26
CA SER A 54 -17.88 2.56 14.12
C SER A 54 -16.85 2.77 15.24
N ASP A 55 -16.11 1.72 15.60
CA ASP A 55 -15.02 1.75 16.56
C ASP A 55 -13.72 1.32 15.86
N TYR A 56 -12.89 2.31 15.53
CA TYR A 56 -11.69 2.09 14.76
C TYR A 56 -10.61 1.34 15.53
N GLU A 57 -10.46 1.64 16.84
CA GLU A 57 -9.47 0.97 17.68
C GLU A 57 -9.85 -0.49 17.90
N ALA A 58 -11.11 -0.79 18.21
CA ALA A 58 -11.59 -2.16 18.35
C ALA A 58 -11.39 -2.97 17.05
N PHE A 59 -11.70 -2.37 15.90
CA PHE A 59 -11.43 -2.99 14.60
C PHE A 59 -9.93 -3.27 14.41
N ALA A 60 -9.07 -2.27 14.68
CA ALA A 60 -7.63 -2.41 14.49
C ALA A 60 -7.04 -3.52 15.38
N ARG A 61 -7.43 -3.59 16.64
CA ARG A 61 -7.00 -4.65 17.56
C ARG A 61 -7.40 -6.03 17.04
N SER A 62 -8.66 -6.20 16.62
CA SER A 62 -9.13 -7.46 16.03
C SER A 62 -8.39 -7.82 14.74
N ALA A 63 -8.10 -6.84 13.89
CA ALA A 63 -7.34 -7.06 12.66
C ALA A 63 -5.90 -7.50 12.96
N LEU A 64 -5.23 -6.86 13.94
CA LEU A 64 -3.86 -7.21 14.36
C LEU A 64 -3.77 -8.65 14.91
N GLU A 65 -4.75 -9.10 15.69
CA GLU A 65 -4.80 -10.49 16.16
C GLU A 65 -4.85 -11.50 15.00
N VAL A 66 -5.56 -11.15 13.94
CA VAL A 66 -5.76 -12.02 12.76
C VAL A 66 -4.56 -12.02 11.83
N VAL A 67 -3.98 -10.85 11.55
CA VAL A 67 -2.89 -10.73 10.58
C VAL A 67 -1.54 -11.18 11.15
N GLY A 68 -1.40 -11.21 12.49
CA GLY A 68 -0.16 -11.58 13.18
C GLY A 68 0.95 -10.58 12.90
N ASP A 69 2.16 -11.09 12.60
CA ASP A 69 3.35 -10.27 12.37
C ASP A 69 3.41 -9.62 10.98
N ARG A 70 2.40 -9.83 10.12
CA ARG A 70 2.37 -9.22 8.79
C ARG A 70 2.06 -7.73 8.85
N PRO A 71 2.72 -6.91 8.02
CA PRO A 71 2.46 -5.49 7.98
C PRO A 71 0.99 -5.19 7.67
N ILE A 72 0.41 -4.28 8.45
CA ILE A 72 -0.93 -3.75 8.20
C ILE A 72 -0.90 -2.23 8.24
N SER A 73 -1.61 -1.57 7.31
CA SER A 73 -1.67 -0.12 7.27
C SER A 73 -3.02 0.41 7.74
N PHE A 74 -2.99 1.31 8.72
CA PHE A 74 -4.13 2.07 9.23
C PHE A 74 -3.96 3.54 8.91
N GLU A 75 -5.01 4.21 8.42
CA GLU A 75 -4.96 5.59 7.92
C GLU A 75 -5.46 6.58 8.97
N VAL A 76 -4.77 7.73 9.08
CA VAL A 76 -5.24 8.88 9.85
C VAL A 76 -6.50 9.47 9.20
N PHE A 77 -7.38 10.05 10.02
CA PHE A 77 -8.61 10.73 9.53
C PHE A 77 -8.47 12.24 9.53
N ALA A 78 -7.47 12.76 10.24
CA ALA A 78 -7.26 14.19 10.36
C ALA A 78 -6.75 14.79 9.05
N ASP A 79 -7.05 16.08 8.88
CA ASP A 79 -6.60 16.91 7.76
C ASP A 79 -5.66 18.04 8.22
N GLU A 80 -5.73 18.41 9.48
CA GLU A 80 -4.89 19.43 10.10
C GLU A 80 -3.54 18.81 10.53
N PRO A 81 -2.37 19.41 10.16
CA PRO A 81 -1.05 18.80 10.36
C PRO A 81 -0.75 18.33 11.79
N ALA A 82 -1.02 19.15 12.80
CA ALA A 82 -0.75 18.79 14.19
C ALA A 82 -1.64 17.60 14.65
N GLU A 83 -2.86 17.53 14.16
CA GLU A 83 -3.78 16.44 14.46
C GLU A 83 -3.40 15.16 13.70
N ILE A 84 -2.87 15.27 12.46
CA ILE A 84 -2.28 14.15 11.73
C ILE A 84 -1.15 13.51 12.55
N VAL A 85 -0.21 14.33 13.06
CA VAL A 85 0.90 13.87 13.89
C VAL A 85 0.39 13.17 15.15
N ARG A 86 -0.57 13.78 15.84
CA ARG A 86 -1.17 13.18 17.05
C ARG A 86 -1.82 11.83 16.78
N GLN A 87 -2.63 11.73 15.72
CA GLN A 87 -3.28 10.48 15.32
C GLN A 87 -2.26 9.44 14.87
N ALA A 88 -1.26 9.84 14.10
CA ALA A 88 -0.23 8.92 13.62
C ALA A 88 0.54 8.25 14.78
N ARG A 89 0.94 9.02 15.80
CA ARG A 89 1.57 8.48 17.00
C ARG A 89 0.66 7.51 17.77
N LEU A 90 -0.64 7.81 17.83
CA LEU A 90 -1.63 6.92 18.43
C LEU A 90 -1.74 5.60 17.68
N LEU A 91 -1.89 5.66 16.34
CA LEU A 91 -2.01 4.46 15.49
C LEU A 91 -0.74 3.61 15.54
N ALA A 92 0.44 4.23 15.51
CA ALA A 92 1.72 3.54 15.63
C ALA A 92 1.83 2.74 16.95
N GLY A 93 1.26 3.25 18.04
CA GLY A 93 1.23 2.59 19.33
C GLY A 93 0.32 1.35 19.43
N TRP A 94 -0.44 1.03 18.37
CA TRP A 94 -1.30 -0.16 18.37
C TRP A 94 -0.55 -1.47 18.16
N GLY A 95 0.64 -1.46 17.53
CA GLY A 95 1.46 -2.65 17.34
C GLY A 95 2.67 -2.45 16.42
N ASP A 96 3.66 -3.33 16.54
CA ASP A 96 4.93 -3.25 15.82
C ASP A 96 4.79 -3.48 14.30
N ALA A 97 3.72 -4.17 13.88
CA ALA A 97 3.41 -4.42 12.46
C ALA A 97 2.61 -3.28 11.80
N VAL A 98 2.30 -2.20 12.54
CA VAL A 98 1.49 -1.08 12.04
C VAL A 98 2.33 -0.13 11.20
N PHE A 99 1.89 0.12 9.98
CA PHE A 99 2.35 1.20 9.11
C PHE A 99 1.26 2.26 9.03
N VAL A 100 1.54 3.43 9.56
CA VAL A 100 0.54 4.51 9.58
C VAL A 100 0.40 5.14 8.22
N LYS A 101 -0.80 5.10 7.65
CA LYS A 101 -1.10 5.76 6.38
C LYS A 101 -1.34 7.25 6.58
N VAL A 102 -0.57 8.05 5.85
CA VAL A 102 -0.69 9.51 5.80
C VAL A 102 -0.85 9.93 4.35
N PRO A 103 -1.93 10.63 3.97
CA PRO A 103 -2.07 11.18 2.62
C PRO A 103 -0.95 12.18 2.30
N VAL A 104 -0.47 12.18 1.04
CA VAL A 104 0.62 13.06 0.56
C VAL A 104 0.25 14.54 0.58
N THR A 105 -1.05 14.85 0.61
CA THR A 105 -1.59 16.21 0.77
C THR A 105 -2.80 16.20 1.68
N THR A 106 -3.08 17.29 2.33
CA THR A 106 -4.35 17.63 2.95
C THR A 106 -5.44 17.83 1.89
N THR A 107 -6.69 17.98 2.29
CA THR A 107 -7.84 18.17 1.36
C THR A 107 -7.78 19.48 0.60
N ASP A 108 -7.10 20.50 1.11
CA ASP A 108 -6.84 21.78 0.43
C ASP A 108 -5.63 21.74 -0.53
N GLY A 109 -4.93 20.60 -0.62
CA GLY A 109 -3.78 20.38 -1.49
C GLY A 109 -2.42 20.75 -0.87
N THR A 110 -2.38 21.13 0.41
CA THR A 110 -1.12 21.39 1.12
C THR A 110 -0.34 20.09 1.31
N SER A 111 0.97 20.11 1.02
CA SER A 111 1.82 18.92 1.16
C SER A 111 2.02 18.56 2.63
N THR A 112 1.99 17.25 2.92
CA THR A 112 2.23 16.72 4.28
C THR A 112 3.69 16.29 4.50
N HIS A 113 4.63 16.69 3.62
CA HIS A 113 6.02 16.22 3.68
C HIS A 113 6.73 16.56 5.00
N ASP A 114 6.44 17.71 5.61
CA ASP A 114 7.01 18.08 6.92
C ASP A 114 6.50 17.18 8.04
N VAL A 115 5.19 16.83 8.00
CA VAL A 115 4.57 15.85 8.92
C VAL A 115 5.21 14.49 8.76
N VAL A 116 5.42 14.06 7.50
CA VAL A 116 6.07 12.76 7.20
C VAL A 116 7.50 12.73 7.74
N ALA A 117 8.27 13.81 7.53
CA ALA A 117 9.65 13.92 8.04
C ALA A 117 9.70 13.90 9.58
N GLU A 118 8.78 14.61 10.25
CA GLU A 118 8.67 14.61 11.72
C GLU A 118 8.38 13.19 12.24
N LEU A 119 7.38 12.52 11.68
CA LEU A 119 6.98 11.19 12.10
C LEU A 119 8.08 10.12 11.82
N ALA A 120 8.77 10.23 10.69
CA ALA A 120 9.90 9.35 10.38
C ALA A 120 11.05 9.54 11.37
N ALA A 121 11.36 10.77 11.76
CA ALA A 121 12.36 11.09 12.79
C ALA A 121 11.97 10.56 14.17
N ASP A 122 10.67 10.48 14.48
CA ASP A 122 10.13 9.87 15.70
C ASP A 122 10.15 8.32 15.68
N GLY A 123 10.58 7.71 14.57
CA GLY A 123 10.61 6.26 14.42
C GLY A 123 9.27 5.63 14.05
N VAL A 124 8.29 6.40 13.58
CA VAL A 124 7.00 5.88 13.13
C VAL A 124 7.13 5.24 11.76
N GLN A 125 6.74 3.96 11.63
CA GLN A 125 6.63 3.29 10.34
C GLN A 125 5.46 3.87 9.54
N LEU A 126 5.74 4.38 8.34
CA LEU A 126 4.76 5.10 7.53
C LEU A 126 4.39 4.37 6.24
N ASN A 127 3.17 4.57 5.79
CA ASN A 127 2.70 4.29 4.44
C ASN A 127 2.15 5.59 3.86
N VAL A 128 3.01 6.39 3.24
CA VAL A 128 2.54 7.65 2.63
C VAL A 128 1.74 7.32 1.39
N THR A 129 0.52 7.84 1.31
CA THR A 129 -0.49 7.38 0.34
C THR A 129 -1.06 8.49 -0.53
N ALA A 130 -1.87 8.13 -1.50
CA ALA A 130 -2.51 9.01 -2.48
C ALA A 130 -1.55 9.74 -3.44
N LEU A 131 -0.32 9.24 -3.62
CA LEU A 131 0.61 9.79 -4.60
C LEU A 131 0.18 9.45 -6.03
N MET A 132 0.40 10.38 -6.96
CA MET A 132 0.06 10.22 -8.38
C MET A 132 1.19 10.64 -9.33
N THR A 133 2.28 11.22 -8.82
CA THR A 133 3.35 11.77 -9.65
C THR A 133 4.74 11.40 -9.14
N PRO A 134 5.74 11.25 -10.02
CA PRO A 134 7.13 11.02 -9.61
C PRO A 134 7.70 12.14 -8.73
N ARG A 135 7.25 13.38 -8.92
CA ARG A 135 7.64 14.52 -8.07
C ARG A 135 7.20 14.30 -6.61
N GLN A 136 5.95 13.86 -6.39
CA GLN A 136 5.48 13.54 -5.04
C GLN A 136 6.31 12.41 -4.42
N VAL A 137 6.62 11.36 -5.22
CA VAL A 137 7.46 10.25 -4.75
C VAL A 137 8.84 10.75 -4.33
N ALA A 138 9.49 11.61 -5.11
CA ALA A 138 10.81 12.14 -4.78
C ALA A 138 10.81 12.94 -3.47
N VAL A 139 9.79 13.79 -3.26
CA VAL A 139 9.65 14.60 -2.03
C VAL A 139 9.41 13.70 -0.82
N VAL A 140 8.51 12.73 -0.93
CA VAL A 140 8.18 11.80 0.16
C VAL A 140 9.35 10.88 0.47
N SER A 141 10.02 10.34 -0.54
CA SER A 141 11.20 9.48 -0.35
C SER A 141 12.31 10.21 0.40
N ALA A 142 12.56 11.49 0.06
CA ALA A 142 13.51 12.32 0.80
C ALA A 142 13.08 12.59 2.24
N ALA A 143 11.78 12.80 2.50
CA ALA A 143 11.25 13.00 3.85
C ALA A 143 11.33 11.76 4.74
N LEU A 144 11.31 10.56 4.14
CA LEU A 144 11.43 9.28 4.84
C LEU A 144 12.89 8.81 5.01
N ALA A 145 13.85 9.48 4.36
CA ALA A 145 15.25 9.03 4.35
C ALA A 145 15.87 8.98 5.76
N GLY A 146 16.50 7.83 6.08
CA GLY A 146 17.10 7.60 7.41
C GLY A 146 16.09 7.28 8.51
N GLY A 147 14.79 7.21 8.20
CA GLY A 147 13.73 6.73 9.11
C GLY A 147 13.59 5.21 9.12
N PRO A 148 12.55 4.69 9.81
CA PRO A 148 12.26 3.26 9.85
C PRO A 148 11.73 2.74 8.51
N PRO A 149 11.59 1.41 8.33
CA PRO A 149 10.95 0.83 7.15
C PRO A 149 9.63 1.51 6.82
N SER A 150 9.42 1.82 5.55
CA SER A 150 8.26 2.58 5.10
C SER A 150 7.75 2.17 3.72
N TYR A 151 6.49 2.50 3.46
CA TYR A 151 5.84 2.32 2.17
C TYR A 151 5.49 3.65 1.53
N ILE A 152 5.57 3.70 0.20
CA ILE A 152 5.07 4.81 -0.62
C ILE A 152 4.03 4.26 -1.58
N SER A 153 2.76 4.64 -1.40
CA SER A 153 1.63 4.13 -2.17
C SER A 153 1.26 5.07 -3.31
N VAL A 154 1.59 4.67 -4.54
CA VAL A 154 1.18 5.39 -5.75
C VAL A 154 -0.17 4.85 -6.24
N PHE A 155 -1.14 5.73 -6.43
CA PHE A 155 -2.47 5.39 -6.91
C PHE A 155 -2.49 5.17 -8.43
N ALA A 156 -1.76 4.15 -8.89
CA ALA A 156 -1.60 3.81 -10.30
C ALA A 156 -2.93 3.61 -11.01
N GLY A 157 -3.92 2.98 -10.36
CA GLY A 157 -5.25 2.83 -10.93
C GLY A 157 -5.99 4.15 -11.13
N ARG A 158 -5.83 5.14 -10.23
CA ARG A 158 -6.42 6.47 -10.43
C ARG A 158 -5.72 7.27 -11.53
N VAL A 159 -4.42 7.05 -11.71
CA VAL A 159 -3.69 7.59 -12.87
C VAL A 159 -4.29 7.02 -14.16
N ALA A 160 -4.56 5.71 -14.21
CA ALA A 160 -5.20 5.05 -15.35
C ALA A 160 -6.64 5.58 -15.58
N ASP A 161 -7.43 5.75 -14.52
CA ASP A 161 -8.79 6.34 -14.60
C ASP A 161 -8.78 7.76 -15.20
N ALA A 162 -7.67 8.50 -15.01
CA ALA A 162 -7.47 9.82 -15.63
C ALA A 162 -6.97 9.74 -17.10
N GLY A 163 -6.97 8.56 -17.71
CA GLY A 163 -6.58 8.34 -19.10
C GLY A 163 -5.07 8.39 -19.32
N ARG A 164 -4.25 8.13 -18.29
CA ARG A 164 -2.78 8.14 -18.39
C ARG A 164 -2.23 6.76 -18.10
N ASP A 165 -1.20 6.36 -18.87
CA ASP A 165 -0.47 5.12 -18.59
C ASP A 165 0.27 5.22 -17.26
N PRO A 166 0.00 4.35 -16.28
CA PRO A 166 0.69 4.36 -15.00
C PRO A 166 2.11 3.78 -15.07
N LEU A 167 2.44 2.96 -16.06
CA LEU A 167 3.73 2.27 -16.13
C LEU A 167 4.94 3.23 -16.10
N PRO A 168 4.99 4.33 -16.88
CA PRO A 168 6.11 5.28 -16.80
C PRO A 168 6.24 5.93 -15.43
N ILE A 169 5.12 6.22 -14.75
CA ILE A 169 5.11 6.81 -13.41
C ILE A 169 5.66 5.82 -12.39
N MET A 170 5.21 4.57 -12.44
CA MET A 170 5.65 3.53 -11.53
C MET A 170 7.14 3.19 -11.74
N ALA A 171 7.60 3.07 -13.00
CA ALA A 171 9.01 2.85 -13.31
C ALA A 171 9.92 3.99 -12.82
N ALA A 172 9.49 5.25 -13.03
CA ALA A 172 10.20 6.41 -12.49
C ALA A 172 10.23 6.40 -10.96
N SER A 173 9.15 5.99 -10.30
CA SER A 173 9.06 5.88 -8.84
C SER A 173 10.03 4.83 -8.30
N VAL A 174 10.12 3.66 -8.92
CA VAL A 174 11.12 2.62 -8.59
C VAL A 174 12.53 3.18 -8.70
N ALA A 175 12.84 3.89 -9.78
CA ALA A 175 14.17 4.48 -10.00
C ALA A 175 14.52 5.57 -8.95
N ILE A 176 13.56 6.41 -8.56
CA ILE A 176 13.73 7.43 -7.52
C ILE A 176 14.07 6.79 -6.17
N MET A 177 13.40 5.70 -5.82
CA MET A 177 13.56 5.02 -4.53
C MET A 177 14.72 4.01 -4.49
N ALA A 178 15.44 3.81 -5.58
CA ALA A 178 16.42 2.73 -5.72
C ALA A 178 17.60 2.78 -4.72
N ALA A 179 17.92 3.96 -4.16
CA ALA A 179 18.97 4.14 -3.17
C ALA A 179 18.48 3.91 -1.72
N GLU A 180 17.18 3.82 -1.49
CA GLU A 180 16.56 3.78 -0.17
C GLU A 180 16.11 2.34 0.15
N ALA A 181 16.99 1.57 0.79
CA ALA A 181 16.77 0.12 1.04
C ALA A 181 15.56 -0.17 1.95
N ASP A 182 15.21 0.76 2.84
CA ASP A 182 14.11 0.62 3.81
C ASP A 182 12.78 1.18 3.30
N GLN A 183 12.75 1.68 2.06
CA GLN A 183 11.53 2.17 1.42
C GLN A 183 11.04 1.19 0.36
N ARG A 184 9.72 0.91 0.33
CA ARG A 184 9.09 0.06 -0.68
C ARG A 184 7.93 0.76 -1.36
N LEU A 185 7.89 0.63 -2.69
CA LEU A 185 6.81 1.16 -3.51
C LEU A 185 5.62 0.21 -3.51
N ILE A 186 4.43 0.75 -3.27
CA ILE A 186 3.16 0.03 -3.43
C ILE A 186 2.45 0.50 -4.70
N TRP A 187 2.13 -0.43 -5.58
CA TRP A 187 1.12 -0.24 -6.61
C TRP A 187 -0.26 -0.26 -5.95
N ALA A 188 -0.86 0.89 -5.75
CA ALA A 188 -2.14 1.01 -5.09
C ALA A 188 -3.28 1.30 -6.06
N SER A 189 -4.50 1.02 -5.61
CA SER A 189 -5.72 1.25 -6.38
C SER A 189 -5.77 0.50 -7.73
N PRO A 190 -5.34 -0.76 -7.84
CA PRO A 190 -5.39 -1.52 -9.09
C PRO A 190 -6.85 -1.65 -9.58
N ARG A 191 -7.02 -1.82 -10.89
CA ARG A 191 -8.33 -1.93 -11.55
C ARG A 191 -8.60 -3.32 -12.09
N GLU A 192 -7.54 -4.11 -12.32
CA GLU A 192 -7.63 -5.44 -12.92
C GLU A 192 -6.49 -6.36 -12.47
N ALA A 193 -6.66 -7.68 -12.64
CA ALA A 193 -5.63 -8.66 -12.29
C ALA A 193 -4.30 -8.45 -13.04
N TYR A 194 -4.36 -7.90 -14.26
CA TYR A 194 -3.16 -7.63 -15.07
C TYR A 194 -2.23 -6.59 -14.42
N ASN A 195 -2.74 -5.74 -13.53
CA ASN A 195 -1.89 -4.80 -12.79
C ASN A 195 -0.82 -5.51 -11.92
N TYR A 196 -1.06 -6.77 -11.51
CA TYR A 196 -0.04 -7.60 -10.86
C TYR A 196 1.16 -7.88 -11.77
N VAL A 197 0.89 -8.19 -13.04
CA VAL A 197 1.93 -8.39 -14.06
C VAL A 197 2.67 -7.08 -14.35
N GLN A 198 1.93 -5.98 -14.49
CA GLN A 198 2.50 -4.66 -14.72
C GLN A 198 3.40 -4.20 -13.56
N ALA A 199 2.99 -4.45 -12.30
CA ALA A 199 3.80 -4.15 -11.13
C ALA A 199 5.13 -4.90 -11.16
N ALA A 200 5.12 -6.20 -11.51
CA ALA A 200 6.32 -6.98 -11.68
C ALA A 200 7.21 -6.46 -12.82
N GLN A 201 6.62 -6.09 -13.96
CA GLN A 201 7.36 -5.57 -15.12
C GLN A 201 8.16 -4.30 -14.81
N VAL A 202 7.65 -3.43 -13.96
CA VAL A 202 8.35 -2.20 -13.55
C VAL A 202 9.23 -2.37 -12.31
N GLY A 203 9.25 -3.57 -11.72
CA GLY A 203 10.03 -3.83 -10.49
C GLY A 203 9.40 -3.21 -9.22
N CYS A 204 8.11 -2.96 -9.23
CA CYS A 204 7.39 -2.51 -8.04
C CYS A 204 7.40 -3.61 -6.97
N GLN A 205 7.76 -3.27 -5.74
CA GLN A 205 7.99 -4.27 -4.69
C GLN A 205 6.71 -4.81 -4.07
N VAL A 206 5.62 -4.05 -4.08
CA VAL A 206 4.35 -4.42 -3.45
C VAL A 206 3.18 -4.01 -4.33
N ILE A 207 2.13 -4.82 -4.35
CA ILE A 207 0.81 -4.44 -4.89
C ILE A 207 -0.27 -4.73 -3.86
N THR A 208 -1.18 -3.78 -3.60
CA THR A 208 -2.32 -4.02 -2.71
C THR A 208 -3.60 -4.14 -3.52
N MET A 209 -4.32 -5.25 -3.34
CA MET A 209 -5.46 -5.65 -4.16
C MET A 209 -6.67 -5.98 -3.30
N THR A 210 -7.86 -5.59 -3.75
CA THR A 210 -9.13 -6.01 -3.13
C THR A 210 -9.39 -7.51 -3.30
N ALA A 211 -10.21 -8.10 -2.44
CA ALA A 211 -10.50 -9.54 -2.46
C ALA A 211 -11.03 -10.04 -3.82
N ASP A 212 -11.83 -9.22 -4.52
CA ASP A 212 -12.34 -9.55 -5.86
C ASP A 212 -11.26 -9.60 -6.94
N LEU A 213 -10.22 -8.75 -6.83
CA LEU A 213 -9.06 -8.79 -7.72
C LEU A 213 -8.13 -9.95 -7.37
N LEU A 214 -7.89 -10.20 -6.08
CA LEU A 214 -7.12 -11.35 -5.62
C LEU A 214 -7.71 -12.67 -6.14
N ALA A 215 -9.03 -12.81 -6.09
CA ALA A 215 -9.74 -13.98 -6.60
C ALA A 215 -9.56 -14.22 -8.13
N LYS A 216 -9.13 -13.19 -8.88
CA LYS A 216 -8.85 -13.31 -10.32
C LYS A 216 -7.41 -13.72 -10.62
N LEU A 217 -6.46 -13.60 -9.70
CA LEU A 217 -5.05 -13.94 -9.94
C LEU A 217 -4.83 -15.37 -10.44
N PRO A 218 -5.59 -16.40 -9.98
CA PRO A 218 -5.48 -17.75 -10.52
C PRO A 218 -5.82 -17.89 -12.01
N THR A 219 -6.45 -16.88 -12.63
CA THR A 219 -6.74 -16.89 -14.08
C THR A 219 -5.55 -16.44 -14.93
N ILE A 220 -4.52 -15.84 -14.33
CA ILE A 220 -3.30 -15.43 -15.04
C ILE A 220 -2.63 -16.68 -15.64
N GLY A 221 -2.29 -16.61 -16.92
CA GLY A 221 -1.66 -17.69 -17.68
C GLY A 221 -2.61 -18.83 -18.09
N LYS A 222 -3.94 -18.65 -17.99
CA LYS A 222 -4.89 -19.59 -18.61
C LYS A 222 -4.79 -19.50 -20.13
N ASP A 223 -4.96 -20.65 -20.76
CA ASP A 223 -5.16 -20.74 -22.20
C ASP A 223 -6.43 -19.95 -22.60
N LEU A 224 -6.35 -19.25 -23.71
CA LEU A 224 -7.45 -18.46 -24.26
C LEU A 224 -8.21 -19.20 -25.38
N ASP A 225 -7.73 -20.37 -25.80
CA ASP A 225 -8.36 -21.23 -26.81
C ASP A 225 -9.39 -22.21 -26.19
#